data_75ea1c8d8aa0afbbbbc8e34d3afcb41f
#
_entry.id   75ea1c8d8aa0afbbbbc8e34d3afcb41f
#
_cell.length_a   1.000
_cell.length_b   1.000
_cell.length_c   1.000
_cell.angle_alpha   90.00
_cell.angle_beta   90.00
_cell.angle_gamma   90.00
#
_symmetry.space_group_name_H-M   'P 1'
#
loop_
_entity.id
_entity.type
_entity.pdbx_description
1 polymer ?
#
loop_
_entity_poly.entity_id
_entity_poly.type
_entity_poly.pdbx_seq_one_letter_code
_entity_poly.pdbx_strand_id
1 'polypeptide(L)'
;MSLRHSYTLIAPFYDALVAPFTIDMRRRSLASLPLAAQSEVLLIGIGSGLDLPLLPRGPRYTGLDLTPAMLSRARRKAQALGLDIRLDQDDARTLPYPDAAFDAVALHLILAVTPHPERVLKEAARVLRPGGQMVILDKFLRPRQKAPLRRLLSPVLGSFATRTNVVFEEALAQTPELCLLSDRPA
;
A
#
# COMPACT_ATOMS: atom_id res chain seq x y z
N MET A 1 1.42 8.92 -22.52
CA MET A 1 1.40 9.75 -21.29
C MET A 1 1.77 8.85 -20.12
N SER A 2 2.78 9.23 -19.33
CA SER A 2 3.28 8.41 -18.21
C SER A 2 2.27 8.42 -17.06
N LEU A 3 2.02 7.28 -16.42
CA LEU A 3 1.22 7.09 -15.20
C LEU A 3 1.45 8.18 -14.13
N ARG A 4 2.68 8.68 -14.04
CA ARG A 4 3.10 9.75 -13.12
C ARG A 4 2.28 11.05 -13.28
N HIS A 5 1.92 11.45 -14.51
CA HIS A 5 1.19 12.70 -14.77
C HIS A 5 -0.30 12.60 -14.43
N SER A 6 -0.92 11.44 -14.64
CA SER A 6 -2.34 11.22 -14.34
C SER A 6 -2.61 11.26 -12.83
N TYR A 7 -1.74 10.66 -12.01
CA TYR A 7 -1.89 10.67 -10.55
C TYR A 7 -1.72 12.07 -9.94
N THR A 8 -0.88 12.93 -10.50
CA THR A 8 -0.66 14.28 -9.98
C THR A 8 -1.89 15.17 -10.13
N LEU A 9 -2.66 15.03 -11.22
CA LEU A 9 -3.84 15.86 -11.51
C LEU A 9 -5.10 15.36 -10.78
N ILE A 10 -5.22 14.05 -10.54
CA ILE A 10 -6.43 13.44 -9.97
C ILE A 10 -6.33 13.29 -8.45
N ALA A 11 -5.13 13.37 -7.89
CA ALA A 11 -4.89 13.19 -6.47
C ALA A 11 -5.79 14.01 -5.52
N PRO A 12 -6.18 15.28 -5.78
CA PRO A 12 -7.08 16.03 -4.91
C PRO A 12 -8.48 15.44 -4.83
N PHE A 13 -8.99 14.96 -5.98
CA PHE A 13 -10.34 14.39 -6.07
C PHE A 13 -10.35 12.92 -5.61
N TYR A 14 -9.24 12.21 -5.80
CA TYR A 14 -9.09 10.82 -5.38
C TYR A 14 -9.21 10.69 -3.87
N ASP A 15 -8.52 11.53 -3.10
CA ASP A 15 -8.58 11.51 -1.63
C ASP A 15 -10.00 11.76 -1.12
N ALA A 16 -10.68 12.80 -1.65
CA ALA A 16 -12.03 13.13 -1.23
C ALA A 16 -13.05 12.02 -1.58
N LEU A 17 -12.84 11.33 -2.69
CA LEU A 17 -13.75 10.27 -3.15
C LEU A 17 -13.48 8.93 -2.48
N VAL A 18 -12.22 8.57 -2.23
CA VAL A 18 -11.81 7.24 -1.76
C VAL A 18 -11.69 7.17 -0.23
N ALA A 19 -11.29 8.26 0.42
CA ALA A 19 -11.09 8.28 1.86
C ALA A 19 -12.34 7.84 2.66
N PRO A 20 -13.55 8.37 2.43
CA PRO A 20 -14.73 8.00 3.21
C PRO A 20 -15.06 6.50 3.15
N PHE A 21 -14.82 5.89 1.98
CA PHE A 21 -15.15 4.49 1.75
C PHE A 21 -14.06 3.51 2.22
N THR A 22 -12.86 3.99 2.49
CA THR A 22 -11.73 3.11 2.85
C THR A 22 -11.24 3.31 4.28
N ILE A 23 -11.68 4.36 4.98
CA ILE A 23 -11.15 4.72 6.29
C ILE A 23 -11.31 3.61 7.34
N ASP A 24 -12.46 2.96 7.38
CA ASP A 24 -12.73 1.89 8.36
C ASP A 24 -11.99 0.60 8.01
N MET A 25 -11.83 0.31 6.74
CA MET A 25 -11.02 -0.82 6.27
C MET A 25 -9.54 -0.61 6.62
N ARG A 26 -9.01 0.59 6.35
CA ARG A 26 -7.64 0.97 6.70
C ARG A 26 -7.40 0.90 8.20
N ARG A 27 -8.35 1.44 9.00
CA ARG A 27 -8.27 1.37 10.47
C ARG A 27 -8.20 -0.06 10.98
N ARG A 28 -9.10 -0.93 10.51
CA ARG A 28 -9.12 -2.36 10.90
C ARG A 28 -7.85 -3.07 10.45
N SER A 29 -7.36 -2.78 9.25
CA SER A 29 -6.11 -3.35 8.74
C SER A 29 -4.91 -2.96 9.61
N LEU A 30 -4.72 -1.67 9.88
CA LEU A 30 -3.61 -1.19 10.71
C LEU A 30 -3.72 -1.67 12.17
N ALA A 31 -4.95 -1.73 12.71
CA ALA A 31 -5.19 -2.21 14.08
C ALA A 31 -4.89 -3.71 14.28
N SER A 32 -4.77 -4.49 13.20
CA SER A 32 -4.38 -5.90 13.28
C SER A 32 -2.86 -6.10 13.42
N LEU A 33 -2.06 -5.07 13.21
CA LEU A 33 -0.61 -5.15 13.41
C LEU A 33 -0.26 -5.07 14.92
N PRO A 34 0.53 -6.01 15.46
CA PRO A 34 0.94 -6.01 16.86
C PRO A 34 2.11 -5.04 17.07
N LEU A 35 1.84 -3.74 17.02
CA LEU A 35 2.85 -2.70 17.12
C LEU A 35 3.22 -2.39 18.57
N ALA A 36 4.50 -2.51 18.91
CA ALA A 36 5.07 -1.99 20.14
C ALA A 36 5.52 -0.52 19.98
N ALA A 37 5.75 0.18 21.09
CA ALA A 37 6.12 1.60 21.08
C ALA A 37 7.41 1.93 20.31
N GLN A 38 8.27 0.96 20.02
CA GLN A 38 9.53 1.16 19.29
C GLN A 38 9.57 0.36 17.98
N SER A 39 8.43 -0.18 17.53
CA SER A 39 8.39 -0.92 16.26
C SER A 39 8.78 -0.03 15.09
N GLU A 40 9.62 -0.56 14.22
CA GLU A 40 9.95 0.04 12.92
C GLU A 40 8.86 -0.40 11.90
N VAL A 41 8.13 0.55 11.35
CA VAL A 41 6.98 0.29 10.49
C VAL A 41 7.17 0.95 9.13
N LEU A 42 7.04 0.16 8.05
CA LEU A 42 7.09 0.64 6.68
C LEU A 42 5.70 0.71 6.05
N LEU A 43 5.36 1.86 5.49
CA LEU A 43 4.14 2.10 4.71
C LEU A 43 4.53 2.19 3.23
N ILE A 44 4.31 1.12 2.46
CA ILE A 44 4.65 1.06 1.03
C ILE A 44 3.49 1.62 0.22
N GLY A 45 3.78 2.61 -0.64
CA GLY A 45 2.76 3.32 -1.40
C GLY A 45 1.89 4.21 -0.53
N ILE A 46 2.51 4.98 0.37
CA ILE A 46 1.82 5.84 1.34
C ILE A 46 0.88 6.87 0.68
N GLY A 47 1.11 7.20 -0.59
CA GLY A 47 0.32 8.17 -1.33
C GLY A 47 0.26 9.54 -0.65
N SER A 48 -0.93 10.10 -0.56
CA SER A 48 -1.21 11.38 0.12
C SER A 48 -1.26 11.27 1.65
N GLY A 49 -0.97 10.09 2.22
CA GLY A 49 -0.97 9.86 3.66
C GLY A 49 -2.35 9.64 4.27
N LEU A 50 -3.26 8.89 3.61
CA LEU A 50 -4.59 8.58 4.17
C LEU A 50 -4.50 7.70 5.41
N ASP A 51 -3.42 6.95 5.59
CA ASP A 51 -3.17 6.12 6.76
C ASP A 51 -2.67 6.91 7.98
N LEU A 52 -2.03 8.07 7.77
CA LEU A 52 -1.37 8.82 8.84
C LEU A 52 -2.25 9.15 10.05
N PRO A 53 -3.53 9.56 9.89
CA PRO A 53 -4.42 9.82 11.03
C PRO A 53 -4.78 8.59 11.84
N LEU A 54 -4.51 7.39 11.30
CA LEU A 54 -4.87 6.11 11.91
C LEU A 54 -3.71 5.45 12.64
N LEU A 55 -2.50 5.99 12.51
CA LEU A 55 -1.29 5.43 13.09
C LEU A 55 -1.23 5.70 14.59
N PRO A 56 -0.97 4.69 15.43
CA PRO A 56 -0.75 4.90 16.86
C PRO A 56 0.53 5.71 17.12
N ARG A 57 0.61 6.34 18.28
CA ARG A 57 1.85 6.99 18.76
C ARG A 57 2.79 5.93 19.31
N GLY A 58 4.07 6.15 19.14
CA GLY A 58 5.14 5.29 19.70
C GLY A 58 6.02 4.66 18.64
N PRO A 59 5.48 3.87 17.68
CA PRO A 59 6.28 3.30 16.60
C PRO A 59 6.99 4.36 15.77
N ARG A 60 8.11 3.98 15.14
CA ARG A 60 8.81 4.78 14.13
C ARG A 60 8.29 4.42 12.76
N TYR A 61 7.91 5.44 12.01
CA TYR A 61 7.29 5.24 10.70
C TYR A 61 8.21 5.67 9.57
N THR A 62 8.26 4.85 8.54
CA THR A 62 8.82 5.20 7.23
C THR A 62 7.73 5.03 6.18
N GLY A 63 7.48 6.04 5.38
CA GLY A 63 6.55 6.00 4.25
C GLY A 63 7.31 6.12 2.93
N LEU A 64 6.97 5.27 1.95
CA LEU A 64 7.58 5.29 0.63
C LEU A 64 6.49 5.48 -0.43
N ASP A 65 6.78 6.35 -1.40
CA ASP A 65 5.96 6.51 -2.61
C ASP A 65 6.82 6.92 -3.81
N LEU A 66 6.42 6.50 -4.99
CA LEU A 66 7.11 6.84 -6.23
C LEU A 66 6.91 8.31 -6.64
N THR A 67 5.83 8.95 -6.17
CA THR A 67 5.31 10.23 -6.67
C THR A 67 5.63 11.39 -5.72
N PRO A 68 6.51 12.35 -6.10
CA PRO A 68 6.87 13.49 -5.24
C PRO A 68 5.67 14.32 -4.78
N ALA A 69 4.66 14.48 -5.65
CA ALA A 69 3.44 15.23 -5.32
C ALA A 69 2.63 14.56 -4.22
N MET A 70 2.61 13.22 -4.16
CA MET A 70 1.97 12.46 -3.10
C MET A 70 2.74 12.62 -1.78
N LEU A 71 4.06 12.45 -1.80
CA LEU A 71 4.90 12.64 -0.62
C LEU A 71 4.81 14.06 -0.06
N SER A 72 4.70 15.08 -0.92
CA SER A 72 4.49 16.46 -0.46
C SER A 72 3.16 16.62 0.31
N ARG A 73 2.10 15.92 -0.09
CA ARG A 73 0.80 15.91 0.63
C ARG A 73 0.91 15.14 1.94
N ALA A 74 1.54 13.95 1.90
CA ALA A 74 1.78 13.14 3.09
C ALA A 74 2.58 13.95 4.14
N ARG A 75 3.62 14.67 3.72
CA ARG A 75 4.43 15.53 4.59
C ARG A 75 3.60 16.61 5.26
N ARG A 76 2.78 17.36 4.50
CA ARG A 76 1.89 18.38 5.08
C ARG A 76 0.89 17.79 6.08
N LYS A 77 0.34 16.61 5.77
CA LYS A 77 -0.59 15.91 6.66
C LYS A 77 0.10 15.44 7.93
N ALA A 78 1.30 14.86 7.82
CA ALA A 78 2.11 14.45 8.98
C ALA A 78 2.42 15.64 9.90
N GLN A 79 2.84 16.77 9.32
CA GLN A 79 3.08 18.02 10.07
C GLN A 79 1.83 18.51 10.80
N ALA A 80 0.68 18.53 10.12
CA ALA A 80 -0.59 18.93 10.73
C ALA A 80 -1.03 18.01 11.89
N LEU A 81 -0.64 16.73 11.84
CA LEU A 81 -0.91 15.74 12.88
C LEU A 81 0.16 15.73 14.00
N GLY A 82 1.25 16.46 13.83
CA GLY A 82 2.43 16.37 14.71
C GLY A 82 2.98 14.94 14.75
N LEU A 83 2.95 14.23 13.60
CA LEU A 83 3.48 12.87 13.46
C LEU A 83 4.87 12.95 12.85
N ASP A 84 5.85 12.40 13.57
CA ASP A 84 7.19 12.19 13.03
C ASP A 84 7.21 10.96 12.14
N ILE A 85 7.55 11.15 10.86
CA ILE A 85 7.62 10.09 9.85
C ILE A 85 8.70 10.43 8.83
N ARG A 86 9.56 9.46 8.54
CA ARG A 86 10.47 9.53 7.41
C ARG A 86 9.69 9.27 6.11
N LEU A 87 9.90 10.10 5.09
CA LEU A 87 9.24 9.98 3.78
C LEU A 87 10.28 9.90 2.67
N ASP A 88 10.35 8.75 2.03
CA ASP A 88 11.31 8.44 0.98
C ASP A 88 10.61 8.33 -0.39
N GLN A 89 11.27 8.87 -1.42
CA GLN A 89 10.81 8.74 -2.79
C GLN A 89 11.59 7.60 -3.46
N ASP A 90 10.93 6.45 -3.65
CA ASP A 90 11.55 5.31 -4.33
C ASP A 90 10.51 4.37 -4.93
N ASP A 91 11.01 3.35 -5.65
CA ASP A 91 10.18 2.32 -6.29
C ASP A 91 9.96 1.14 -5.33
N ALA A 92 8.69 0.82 -5.07
CA ALA A 92 8.32 -0.30 -4.21
C ALA A 92 8.81 -1.67 -4.72
N ARG A 93 9.20 -1.77 -5.99
CA ARG A 93 9.74 -3.00 -6.61
C ARG A 93 11.23 -3.23 -6.31
N THR A 94 11.89 -2.24 -5.73
CA THR A 94 13.33 -2.26 -5.35
C THR A 94 13.51 -1.32 -4.16
N LEU A 95 13.22 -1.82 -2.96
CA LEU A 95 13.23 -0.99 -1.76
C LEU A 95 14.67 -0.64 -1.33
N PRO A 96 14.96 0.63 -1.00
CA PRO A 96 16.31 1.08 -0.61
C PRO A 96 16.64 0.76 0.85
N TYR A 97 16.06 -0.30 1.41
CA TYR A 97 16.24 -0.69 2.79
C TYR A 97 16.95 -2.04 2.90
N PRO A 98 17.73 -2.28 3.95
CA PRO A 98 18.35 -3.58 4.19
C PRO A 98 17.30 -4.66 4.50
N ASP A 99 17.73 -5.92 4.40
CA ASP A 99 16.94 -7.08 4.81
C ASP A 99 16.58 -6.97 6.30
N ALA A 100 15.39 -7.43 6.66
CA ALA A 100 14.93 -7.50 8.05
C ALA A 100 15.03 -6.14 8.80
N ALA A 101 14.71 -5.04 8.13
CA ALA A 101 14.78 -3.69 8.70
C ALA A 101 13.53 -3.33 9.53
N PHE A 102 12.36 -3.89 9.19
CA PHE A 102 11.07 -3.48 9.74
C PHE A 102 10.38 -4.61 10.52
N ASP A 103 9.70 -4.24 11.60
CA ASP A 103 8.88 -5.14 12.40
C ASP A 103 7.50 -5.36 11.77
N ALA A 104 7.02 -4.36 11.04
CA ALA A 104 5.74 -4.41 10.35
C ALA A 104 5.76 -3.66 9.00
N VAL A 105 4.97 -4.15 8.05
CA VAL A 105 4.81 -3.54 6.74
C VAL A 105 3.32 -3.38 6.42
N ALA A 106 2.91 -2.23 5.88
CA ALA A 106 1.56 -2.00 5.40
C ALA A 106 1.57 -1.63 3.91
N LEU A 107 0.73 -2.33 3.12
CA LEU A 107 0.49 -2.08 1.71
C LEU A 107 -1.00 -1.82 1.50
N HIS A 108 -1.37 -0.56 1.33
CA HIS A 108 -2.77 -0.18 1.12
C HIS A 108 -2.99 0.39 -0.28
N LEU A 109 -3.74 -0.34 -1.11
CA LEU A 109 -4.17 0.04 -2.46
C LEU A 109 -3.00 0.32 -3.44
N ILE A 110 -1.90 -0.41 -3.30
CA ILE A 110 -0.72 -0.29 -4.15
C ILE A 110 -0.57 -1.47 -5.14
N LEU A 111 -0.89 -2.70 -4.72
CA LEU A 111 -0.63 -3.88 -5.54
C LEU A 111 -1.46 -3.89 -6.82
N ALA A 112 -2.70 -3.41 -6.77
CA ALA A 112 -3.57 -3.30 -7.94
C ALA A 112 -3.14 -2.22 -8.95
N VAL A 113 -2.29 -1.28 -8.54
CA VAL A 113 -1.86 -0.16 -9.40
C VAL A 113 -0.41 -0.26 -9.85
N THR A 114 0.37 -1.17 -9.28
CA THR A 114 1.77 -1.37 -9.64
C THR A 114 1.93 -2.40 -10.76
N PRO A 115 2.82 -2.19 -11.74
CA PRO A 115 3.31 -3.27 -12.58
C PRO A 115 4.17 -4.20 -11.72
N HIS A 116 4.03 -5.52 -11.88
CA HIS A 116 4.81 -6.51 -11.13
C HIS A 116 4.56 -6.50 -9.61
N PRO A 117 3.30 -6.73 -9.15
CA PRO A 117 2.97 -6.78 -7.72
C PRO A 117 3.73 -7.88 -6.96
N GLU A 118 4.12 -8.95 -7.64
CA GLU A 118 4.98 -10.03 -7.12
C GLU A 118 6.34 -9.53 -6.66
N ARG A 119 6.92 -8.54 -7.36
CA ARG A 119 8.20 -7.92 -6.96
C ARG A 119 8.03 -7.05 -5.71
N VAL A 120 6.92 -6.32 -5.63
CA VAL A 120 6.61 -5.51 -4.44
C VAL A 120 6.45 -6.39 -3.22
N LEU A 121 5.75 -7.53 -3.34
CA LEU A 121 5.59 -8.49 -2.24
C LEU A 121 6.91 -9.11 -1.82
N LYS A 122 7.76 -9.49 -2.78
CA LYS A 122 9.09 -10.03 -2.50
C LYS A 122 9.98 -9.03 -1.76
N GLU A 123 9.99 -7.78 -2.18
CA GLU A 123 10.74 -6.73 -1.50
C GLU A 123 10.17 -6.44 -0.10
N ALA A 124 8.84 -6.39 0.03
CA ALA A 124 8.19 -6.23 1.32
C ALA A 124 8.53 -7.38 2.29
N ALA A 125 8.57 -8.63 1.79
CA ALA A 125 9.01 -9.79 2.57
C ALA A 125 10.49 -9.70 2.97
N ARG A 126 11.37 -9.28 2.05
CA ARG A 126 12.81 -9.14 2.30
C ARG A 126 13.11 -8.16 3.42
N VAL A 127 12.44 -7.01 3.42
CA VAL A 127 12.68 -5.96 4.43
C VAL A 127 11.97 -6.23 5.76
N LEU A 128 11.02 -7.16 5.79
CA LEU A 128 10.31 -7.57 6.99
C LEU A 128 11.19 -8.51 7.82
N ARG A 129 11.26 -8.28 9.13
CA ARG A 129 11.99 -9.15 10.07
C ARG A 129 11.33 -10.53 10.15
N PRO A 130 12.11 -11.59 10.41
CA PRO A 130 11.53 -12.88 10.77
C PRO A 130 10.55 -12.74 11.93
N GLY A 131 9.32 -13.26 11.75
CA GLY A 131 8.24 -13.11 12.72
C GLY A 131 7.51 -11.76 12.67
N GLY A 132 7.95 -10.82 11.84
CA GLY A 132 7.24 -9.57 11.56
C GLY A 132 5.92 -9.81 10.84
N GLN A 133 5.04 -8.82 10.86
CA GLN A 133 3.71 -8.95 10.23
C GLN A 133 3.50 -7.91 9.13
N MET A 134 2.78 -8.35 8.10
CA MET A 134 2.40 -7.51 6.97
C MET A 134 0.89 -7.45 6.86
N VAL A 135 0.35 -6.25 6.63
CA VAL A 135 -1.05 -6.07 6.27
C VAL A 135 -1.18 -5.56 4.84
N ILE A 136 -2.11 -6.16 4.11
CA ILE A 136 -2.39 -5.82 2.73
C ILE A 136 -3.88 -5.51 2.61
N LEU A 137 -4.20 -4.30 2.15
CA LEU A 137 -5.55 -3.88 1.82
C LEU A 137 -5.58 -3.50 0.34
N ASP A 138 -6.21 -4.31 -0.49
CA ASP A 138 -6.32 -4.02 -1.91
C ASP A 138 -7.57 -4.66 -2.53
N LYS A 139 -7.86 -4.30 -3.77
CA LYS A 139 -9.00 -4.83 -4.54
C LYS A 139 -8.55 -6.04 -5.36
N PHE A 140 -8.46 -7.19 -4.72
CA PHE A 140 -8.13 -8.43 -5.40
C PHE A 140 -9.34 -9.05 -6.09
N LEU A 141 -9.10 -9.78 -7.18
CA LEU A 141 -10.06 -10.72 -7.73
C LEU A 141 -9.91 -12.05 -7.01
N ARG A 142 -11.03 -12.68 -6.66
CA ARG A 142 -10.98 -14.09 -6.22
C ARG A 142 -10.64 -15.01 -7.39
N PRO A 143 -9.90 -16.08 -7.16
CA PRO A 143 -9.64 -17.08 -8.20
C PRO A 143 -10.96 -17.50 -8.87
N ARG A 144 -10.97 -17.54 -10.20
CA ARG A 144 -12.15 -17.86 -11.05
C ARG A 144 -13.30 -16.83 -11.04
N GLN A 145 -13.16 -15.66 -10.44
CA GLN A 145 -14.20 -14.62 -10.55
C GLN A 145 -14.22 -14.07 -11.97
N LYS A 146 -15.25 -14.46 -12.75
CA LYS A 146 -15.50 -13.90 -14.08
C LYS A 146 -16.05 -12.47 -13.89
N ALA A 147 -15.29 -11.49 -14.27
CA ALA A 147 -15.71 -10.08 -14.28
C ALA A 147 -15.82 -9.57 -15.74
N PRO A 148 -16.76 -10.07 -16.57
CA PRO A 148 -16.83 -9.72 -17.99
C PRO A 148 -17.15 -8.24 -18.20
N LEU A 149 -17.98 -7.64 -17.34
CA LEU A 149 -18.32 -6.22 -17.41
C LEU A 149 -17.11 -5.31 -17.12
N ARG A 150 -16.24 -5.71 -16.17
CA ARG A 150 -14.99 -5.01 -15.88
C ARG A 150 -13.99 -5.07 -17.02
N ARG A 151 -13.94 -6.23 -17.74
CA ARG A 151 -13.08 -6.39 -18.93
C ARG A 151 -13.57 -5.56 -20.10
N LEU A 152 -14.90 -5.43 -20.28
CA LEU A 152 -15.49 -4.65 -21.36
C LEU A 152 -15.32 -3.14 -21.15
N LEU A 153 -15.36 -2.66 -19.91
CA LEU A 153 -15.15 -1.24 -19.56
C LEU A 153 -13.67 -0.86 -19.37
N SER A 154 -12.79 -1.86 -19.35
CA SER A 154 -11.34 -1.70 -19.17
C SER A 154 -10.67 -0.80 -20.22
N PRO A 155 -11.03 -0.78 -21.53
CA PRO A 155 -10.40 0.13 -22.49
C PRO A 155 -10.71 1.60 -22.23
N VAL A 156 -11.91 1.91 -21.71
CA VAL A 156 -12.33 3.29 -21.41
C VAL A 156 -11.80 3.74 -20.06
N LEU A 157 -11.74 2.82 -19.08
CA LEU A 157 -11.16 3.05 -17.75
C LEU A 157 -9.65 2.76 -17.70
N GLY A 158 -9.10 2.06 -18.68
CA GLY A 158 -7.69 1.65 -18.75
C GLY A 158 -6.69 2.79 -18.94
N SER A 159 -7.17 3.99 -19.25
CA SER A 159 -6.38 5.22 -19.15
C SER A 159 -6.17 5.65 -17.69
N PHE A 160 -6.91 5.09 -16.75
CA PHE A 160 -6.83 5.28 -15.29
C PHE A 160 -6.47 3.96 -14.59
N ALA A 161 -5.40 3.39 -15.04
CA ALA A 161 -4.45 2.45 -14.49
C ALA A 161 -4.80 1.76 -13.15
N THR A 162 -5.81 0.91 -13.13
CA THR A 162 -5.85 -0.14 -12.12
C THR A 162 -5.87 -1.50 -12.84
N ARG A 163 -4.86 -2.32 -12.59
CA ARG A 163 -4.90 -3.74 -12.99
C ARG A 163 -5.89 -4.45 -12.07
N THR A 164 -7.14 -4.50 -12.48
CA THR A 164 -8.22 -5.19 -11.74
C THR A 164 -8.11 -6.71 -11.77
N ASN A 165 -6.99 -7.25 -12.26
CA ASN A 165 -6.77 -8.69 -12.47
C ASN A 165 -5.64 -9.24 -11.60
N VAL A 166 -5.22 -8.56 -10.52
CA VAL A 166 -4.24 -9.12 -9.60
C VAL A 166 -4.92 -10.22 -8.80
N VAL A 167 -4.47 -11.45 -9.02
CA VAL A 167 -4.81 -12.61 -8.19
C VAL A 167 -3.78 -12.65 -7.09
N PHE A 168 -4.18 -12.34 -5.87
CA PHE A 168 -3.29 -12.24 -4.72
C PHE A 168 -2.55 -13.56 -4.46
N GLU A 169 -3.26 -14.67 -4.59
CA GLU A 169 -2.74 -16.01 -4.38
C GLU A 169 -1.58 -16.35 -5.32
N GLU A 170 -1.62 -15.86 -6.57
CA GLU A 170 -0.53 -16.05 -7.54
C GLU A 170 0.72 -15.25 -7.16
N ALA A 171 0.54 -14.04 -6.64
CA ALA A 171 1.64 -13.22 -6.17
C ALA A 171 2.24 -13.77 -4.85
N LEU A 172 1.39 -14.26 -3.94
CA LEU A 172 1.81 -14.88 -2.69
C LEU A 172 2.56 -16.19 -2.93
N ALA A 173 2.12 -17.01 -3.90
CA ALA A 173 2.81 -18.26 -4.27
C ALA A 173 4.25 -18.06 -4.74
N GLN A 174 4.60 -16.85 -5.20
CA GLN A 174 5.96 -16.48 -5.59
C GLN A 174 6.79 -15.91 -4.44
N THR A 175 6.23 -15.87 -3.22
CA THR A 175 6.88 -15.34 -2.02
C THR A 175 6.71 -16.34 -0.87
N PRO A 176 7.41 -17.48 -0.93
CA PRO A 176 7.25 -18.60 0.02
C PRO A 176 7.67 -18.25 1.46
N GLU A 177 8.37 -17.13 1.66
CA GLU A 177 8.74 -16.59 2.95
C GLU A 177 7.55 -16.01 3.73
N LEU A 178 6.42 -15.72 3.04
CA LEU A 178 5.20 -15.22 3.64
C LEU A 178 4.19 -16.34 3.92
N CYS A 179 3.62 -16.32 5.11
CA CYS A 179 2.51 -17.18 5.50
C CYS A 179 1.24 -16.34 5.69
N LEU A 180 0.14 -16.75 5.06
CA LEU A 180 -1.14 -16.08 5.21
C LEU A 180 -1.75 -16.42 6.60
N LEU A 181 -1.85 -15.40 7.46
CA LEU A 181 -2.42 -15.55 8.81
C LEU A 181 -3.94 -15.40 8.81
N SER A 182 -4.47 -14.49 8.00
CA SER A 182 -5.91 -14.29 7.86
C SER A 182 -6.25 -13.61 6.52
N ASP A 183 -7.40 -13.98 5.96
CA ASP A 183 -8.04 -13.29 4.83
C ASP A 183 -9.44 -12.87 5.25
N ARG A 184 -9.77 -11.59 5.07
CA ARG A 184 -11.09 -11.03 5.40
C ARG A 184 -11.57 -10.18 4.23
N PRO A 185 -12.84 -10.33 3.81
CA PRO A 185 -13.42 -9.42 2.84
C PRO A 185 -13.43 -7.99 3.40
N ALA A 186 -13.04 -7.04 2.56
CA ALA A 186 -12.99 -5.62 2.86
C ALA A 186 -14.39 -4.98 2.79
#